data_ee113cfd4abd7ff0e7e328f8613608ec
#
_entry.id   ee113cfd4abd7ff0e7e328f8613608ec
#
_cell.length_a   1.000
_cell.length_b   1.000
_cell.length_c   1.000
_cell.angle_alpha   90.00
_cell.angle_beta   90.00
_cell.angle_gamma   90.00
#
_symmetry.space_group_name_H-M   'P 1'
#
loop_
_entity.id
_entity.type
_entity.pdbx_description
1 polymer ?
#
loop_
_entity_poly.entity_id
_entity_poly.type
_entity_poly.pdbx_seq_one_letter_code
_entity_poly.pdbx_strand_id
1 'polypeptide(L)'
;MNSLATYAACTFAAVASGCGLWWEKEVYRREPAAMVAQAVAQDAVTIGWVLPLTLACTWGIHRGSKTARMLRLGCLAYLAYFFLLACTLLSRNELFLVYIAAYSTASYALWNELQQVNASRCKKFFTAKGRWSASKLLQKAVAAYELLVSIATGMTWLKEEITMLRGLDGSFLSQQSTTALPVQAFDLGIIVPLHLFGAVQLLRGKQVGFLIASVFLGLSSTLFVAIASMAFLMHRRGVDPPEDKAYLVLPCIASVGVLLTVCWFNGRTRSKKEV
;
A
#
# COMPACT_ATOMS: atom_id res chain seq x y z
N MET A 1 6.64 -7.53 -23.53
CA MET A 1 5.68 -6.41 -23.45
C MET A 1 5.28 -6.02 -22.03
N ASN A 2 5.27 -6.93 -21.05
CA ASN A 2 4.70 -6.68 -19.72
C ASN A 2 5.51 -5.76 -18.78
N SER A 3 6.81 -5.57 -19.05
CA SER A 3 7.64 -4.68 -18.22
C SER A 3 7.60 -3.22 -18.66
N LEU A 4 7.16 -2.93 -19.89
CA LEU A 4 7.15 -1.55 -20.42
C LEU A 4 6.21 -0.64 -19.61
N ALA A 5 4.98 -1.10 -19.33
CA ALA A 5 4.02 -0.35 -18.51
C ALA A 5 4.55 -0.13 -17.08
N THR A 6 5.25 -1.13 -16.50
CA THR A 6 5.89 -0.98 -15.19
C THR A 6 7.02 0.05 -15.21
N TYR A 7 7.86 0.04 -16.24
CA TYR A 7 8.90 1.06 -16.39
C TYR A 7 8.31 2.45 -16.59
N ALA A 8 7.27 2.59 -17.41
CA ALA A 8 6.56 3.85 -17.59
C ALA A 8 5.98 4.36 -16.27
N ALA A 9 5.31 3.49 -15.49
CA ALA A 9 4.80 3.83 -14.16
C ALA A 9 5.92 4.30 -13.22
N CYS A 10 7.05 3.58 -13.17
CA CYS A 10 8.20 3.98 -12.37
C CYS A 10 8.80 5.33 -12.83
N THR A 11 8.85 5.58 -14.14
CA THR A 11 9.37 6.86 -14.68
C THR A 11 8.48 8.03 -14.29
N PHE A 12 7.16 7.94 -14.51
CA PHE A 12 6.24 9.01 -14.13
C PHE A 12 6.19 9.21 -12.61
N ALA A 13 6.22 8.12 -11.84
CA ALA A 13 6.30 8.20 -10.39
C ALA A 13 7.61 8.86 -9.91
N ALA A 14 8.74 8.54 -10.53
CA ALA A 14 10.03 9.16 -10.21
C ALA A 14 10.03 10.66 -10.53
N VAL A 15 9.47 11.06 -11.67
CA VAL A 15 9.35 12.48 -12.03
C VAL A 15 8.45 13.20 -11.04
N ALA A 16 7.26 12.67 -10.77
CA ALA A 16 6.28 13.28 -9.86
C ALA A 16 6.86 13.45 -8.46
N SER A 17 7.33 12.36 -7.86
CA SER A 17 7.85 12.38 -6.48
C SER A 17 9.21 13.09 -6.38
N GLY A 18 10.04 13.03 -7.42
CA GLY A 18 11.28 13.80 -7.48
C GLY A 18 11.01 15.30 -7.48
N CYS A 19 10.08 15.78 -8.30
CA CYS A 19 9.67 17.18 -8.30
C CYS A 19 9.07 17.58 -6.94
N GLY A 20 8.23 16.73 -6.32
CA GLY A 20 7.67 16.97 -5.00
C GLY A 20 8.73 17.13 -3.90
N LEU A 21 9.86 16.40 -3.99
CA LEU A 21 10.97 16.52 -3.03
C LEU A 21 11.86 17.74 -3.27
N TRP A 22 12.23 18.03 -4.54
CA TRP A 22 13.19 19.09 -4.84
C TRP A 22 12.55 20.47 -4.97
N TRP A 23 11.28 20.54 -5.38
CA TRP A 23 10.52 21.79 -5.54
C TRP A 23 9.26 21.78 -4.67
N GLU A 24 9.41 21.36 -3.42
CA GLU A 24 8.31 21.25 -2.45
C GLU A 24 7.43 22.51 -2.38
N LYS A 25 8.09 23.68 -2.27
CA LYS A 25 7.42 24.97 -2.12
C LYS A 25 6.61 25.40 -3.34
N GLU A 26 7.04 24.99 -4.51
CA GLU A 26 6.38 25.30 -5.78
C GLU A 26 5.25 24.30 -6.05
N VAL A 27 5.53 23.01 -5.90
CA VAL A 27 4.59 21.92 -6.18
C VAL A 27 3.42 21.95 -5.21
N TYR A 28 3.72 22.12 -3.92
CA TYR A 28 2.71 22.05 -2.84
C TYR A 28 2.31 23.42 -2.29
N ARG A 29 2.54 24.52 -3.03
CA ARG A 29 2.29 25.90 -2.59
C ARG A 29 0.84 26.20 -2.17
N ARG A 30 -0.11 25.38 -2.63
CA ARG A 30 -1.55 25.55 -2.35
C ARG A 30 -2.05 24.62 -1.24
N GLU A 31 -1.17 23.78 -0.70
CA GLU A 31 -1.55 22.77 0.29
C GLU A 31 -1.36 23.31 1.71
N PRO A 32 -2.22 22.90 2.68
CA PRO A 32 -1.98 23.12 4.09
C PRO A 32 -0.66 22.45 4.54
N ALA A 33 0.00 23.02 5.55
CA ALA A 33 1.30 22.54 6.03
C ALA A 33 1.31 21.04 6.40
N ALA A 34 0.23 20.52 6.99
CA ALA A 34 0.08 19.11 7.31
C ALA A 34 0.04 18.25 6.03
N MET A 35 -0.68 18.69 4.99
CA MET A 35 -0.74 17.99 3.71
C MET A 35 0.61 18.02 3.00
N VAL A 36 1.33 19.14 3.04
CA VAL A 36 2.71 19.23 2.51
C VAL A 36 3.61 18.20 3.18
N ALA A 37 3.58 18.11 4.53
CA ALA A 37 4.38 17.13 5.25
C ALA A 37 4.04 15.69 4.83
N GLN A 38 2.77 15.36 4.66
CA GLN A 38 2.33 14.05 4.21
C GLN A 38 2.80 13.77 2.77
N ALA A 39 2.59 14.70 1.83
CA ALA A 39 2.98 14.53 0.45
C ALA A 39 4.50 14.31 0.29
N VAL A 40 5.31 15.14 0.96
CA VAL A 40 6.78 15.03 0.95
C VAL A 40 7.26 13.70 1.54
N ALA A 41 6.68 13.26 2.66
CA ALA A 41 7.02 11.96 3.25
C ALA A 41 6.70 10.80 2.29
N GLN A 42 5.57 10.87 1.62
CA GLN A 42 5.11 9.87 0.68
C GLN A 42 5.98 9.85 -0.59
N ASP A 43 6.39 11.01 -1.09
CA ASP A 43 7.35 11.13 -2.19
C ASP A 43 8.71 10.51 -1.83
N ALA A 44 9.20 10.76 -0.62
CA ALA A 44 10.46 10.18 -0.14
C ALA A 44 10.39 8.65 -0.08
N VAL A 45 9.27 8.09 0.40
CA VAL A 45 9.06 6.64 0.42
C VAL A 45 8.91 6.08 -0.99
N THR A 46 8.24 6.80 -1.88
CA THR A 46 8.10 6.37 -3.28
C THR A 46 9.48 6.25 -3.94
N ILE A 47 10.32 7.28 -3.85
CA ILE A 47 11.68 7.28 -4.43
C ILE A 47 12.61 6.28 -3.71
N GLY A 48 12.63 6.30 -2.37
CA GLY A 48 13.62 5.56 -1.58
C GLY A 48 13.26 4.09 -1.34
N TRP A 49 12.00 3.71 -1.44
CA TRP A 49 11.54 2.37 -1.11
C TRP A 49 10.77 1.70 -2.25
N VAL A 50 9.67 2.32 -2.72
CA VAL A 50 8.74 1.65 -3.63
C VAL A 50 9.33 1.46 -5.02
N LEU A 51 9.95 2.48 -5.60
CA LEU A 51 10.55 2.39 -6.93
C LEU A 51 11.72 1.40 -6.97
N PRO A 52 12.70 1.44 -6.05
CA PRO A 52 13.77 0.43 -6.01
C PRO A 52 13.22 -0.99 -5.87
N LEU A 53 12.22 -1.20 -4.99
CA LEU A 53 11.61 -2.51 -4.80
C LEU A 53 10.87 -2.98 -6.06
N THR A 54 10.13 -2.11 -6.73
CA THR A 54 9.42 -2.41 -7.99
C THR A 54 10.39 -2.80 -9.10
N LEU A 55 11.49 -2.08 -9.24
CA LEU A 55 12.54 -2.36 -10.22
C LEU A 55 13.28 -3.67 -9.91
N ALA A 56 13.63 -3.91 -8.64
CA ALA A 56 14.24 -5.17 -8.18
C ALA A 56 13.31 -6.37 -8.44
N CYS A 57 12.01 -6.22 -8.18
CA CYS A 57 11.01 -7.24 -8.50
C CYS A 57 10.92 -7.47 -10.01
N THR A 58 10.94 -6.40 -10.82
CA THR A 58 10.91 -6.52 -12.28
C THR A 58 12.12 -7.29 -12.80
N TRP A 59 13.30 -7.00 -12.30
CA TRP A 59 14.51 -7.74 -12.60
C TRP A 59 14.43 -9.21 -12.15
N GLY A 60 13.91 -9.46 -10.92
CA GLY A 60 13.67 -10.81 -10.40
C GLY A 60 12.72 -11.63 -11.28
N ILE A 61 11.70 -11.00 -11.87
CA ILE A 61 10.78 -11.68 -12.80
C ILE A 61 11.48 -12.10 -14.07
N HIS A 62 12.37 -11.29 -14.62
CA HIS A 62 13.20 -11.67 -15.78
C HIS A 62 14.08 -12.90 -15.49
N ARG A 63 14.42 -13.13 -14.21
CA ARG A 63 15.11 -14.32 -13.73
C ARG A 63 14.18 -15.47 -13.33
N GLY A 64 12.89 -15.38 -13.63
CA GLY A 64 11.89 -16.42 -13.36
C GLY A 64 11.35 -16.48 -11.93
N SER A 65 11.59 -15.44 -11.10
CA SER A 65 11.13 -15.42 -9.71
C SER A 65 9.62 -15.18 -9.63
N LYS A 66 8.88 -16.16 -9.09
CA LYS A 66 7.45 -16.05 -8.81
C LYS A 66 7.17 -15.14 -7.63
N THR A 67 8.05 -15.15 -6.62
CA THR A 67 7.99 -14.24 -5.45
C THR A 67 8.05 -12.80 -5.88
N ALA A 68 9.01 -12.45 -6.74
CA ALA A 68 9.15 -11.10 -7.26
C ALA A 68 7.88 -10.64 -8.01
N ARG A 69 7.21 -11.56 -8.72
CA ARG A 69 5.94 -11.26 -9.40
C ARG A 69 4.84 -10.90 -8.40
N MET A 70 4.68 -11.67 -7.33
CA MET A 70 3.65 -11.39 -6.31
C MET A 70 3.93 -10.09 -5.57
N LEU A 71 5.18 -9.83 -5.20
CA LEU A 71 5.58 -8.61 -4.52
C LEU A 71 5.41 -7.37 -5.43
N ARG A 72 5.74 -7.50 -6.72
CA ARG A 72 5.52 -6.41 -7.70
C ARG A 72 4.05 -6.03 -7.83
N LEU A 73 3.11 -6.98 -7.73
CA LEU A 73 1.68 -6.67 -7.72
C LEU A 73 1.32 -5.71 -6.57
N GLY A 74 1.86 -5.95 -5.36
CA GLY A 74 1.66 -5.05 -4.22
C GLY A 74 2.25 -3.66 -4.45
N CYS A 75 3.46 -3.58 -5.02
CA CYS A 75 4.09 -2.30 -5.34
C CYS A 75 3.30 -1.52 -6.40
N LEU A 76 2.81 -2.20 -7.46
CA LEU A 76 1.97 -1.57 -8.48
C LEU A 76 0.62 -1.13 -7.93
N ALA A 77 0.03 -1.91 -7.01
CA ALA A 77 -1.19 -1.52 -6.31
C ALA A 77 -0.96 -0.26 -5.46
N TYR A 78 0.19 -0.16 -4.77
CA TYR A 78 0.58 1.05 -4.04
C TYR A 78 0.71 2.25 -4.99
N LEU A 79 1.44 2.12 -6.10
CA LEU A 79 1.62 3.23 -7.05
C LEU A 79 0.28 3.69 -7.64
N ALA A 80 -0.60 2.73 -8.01
CA ALA A 80 -1.92 3.05 -8.52
C ALA A 80 -2.77 3.77 -7.46
N TYR A 81 -2.79 3.28 -6.22
CA TYR A 81 -3.52 3.90 -5.11
C TYR A 81 -2.98 5.29 -4.78
N PHE A 82 -1.66 5.42 -4.62
CA PHE A 82 -1.02 6.69 -4.28
C PHE A 82 -1.28 7.78 -5.33
N PHE A 83 -1.06 7.48 -6.60
CA PHE A 83 -1.25 8.49 -7.65
C PHE A 83 -2.72 8.77 -7.96
N LEU A 84 -3.64 7.82 -7.68
CA LEU A 84 -5.07 8.11 -7.66
C LEU A 84 -5.40 9.15 -6.59
N LEU A 85 -4.86 8.98 -5.37
CA LEU A 85 -5.02 9.96 -4.30
C LEU A 85 -4.36 11.29 -4.64
N ALA A 86 -3.17 11.30 -5.24
CA ALA A 86 -2.53 12.55 -5.69
C ALA A 86 -3.39 13.30 -6.72
N CYS A 87 -4.10 12.60 -7.60
CA CYS A 87 -5.04 13.21 -8.55
C CYS A 87 -6.31 13.78 -7.89
N THR A 88 -6.71 13.28 -6.72
CA THR A 88 -8.01 13.59 -6.12
C THR A 88 -7.92 14.40 -4.84
N LEU A 89 -6.79 14.34 -4.12
CA LEU A 89 -6.55 15.05 -2.87
C LEU A 89 -5.80 16.37 -3.05
N LEU A 90 -4.77 16.35 -3.90
CA LEU A 90 -3.92 17.53 -4.06
C LEU A 90 -4.61 18.59 -4.90
N SER A 91 -4.44 19.84 -4.52
CA SER A 91 -4.81 20.98 -5.33
C SER A 91 -4.15 20.91 -6.70
N ARG A 92 -4.88 21.29 -7.74
CA ARG A 92 -4.36 21.25 -9.10
C ARG A 92 -3.06 22.05 -9.22
N ASN A 93 -2.00 21.37 -9.61
CA ASN A 93 -0.65 21.91 -9.80
C ASN A 93 -0.10 21.52 -11.18
N GLU A 94 1.14 21.92 -11.46
CA GLU A 94 1.81 21.71 -12.73
C GLU A 94 2.08 20.23 -13.04
N LEU A 95 2.12 19.36 -12.01
CA LEU A 95 2.37 17.92 -12.15
C LEU A 95 1.08 17.09 -12.34
N PHE A 96 -0.09 17.72 -12.38
CA PHE A 96 -1.37 17.00 -12.42
C PHE A 96 -1.44 15.95 -13.55
N LEU A 97 -0.96 16.30 -14.75
CA LEU A 97 -0.92 15.34 -15.87
C LEU A 97 0.11 14.21 -15.65
N VAL A 98 1.18 14.48 -14.92
CA VAL A 98 2.18 13.46 -14.55
C VAL A 98 1.57 12.50 -13.53
N TYR A 99 0.78 12.97 -12.56
CA TYR A 99 0.03 12.12 -11.62
C TYR A 99 -0.96 11.21 -12.37
N ILE A 100 -1.71 11.74 -13.33
CA ILE A 100 -2.63 10.95 -14.17
C ILE A 100 -1.85 9.89 -14.95
N ALA A 101 -0.72 10.24 -15.55
CA ALA A 101 0.12 9.30 -16.29
C ALA A 101 0.69 8.19 -15.39
N ALA A 102 1.16 8.55 -14.19
CA ALA A 102 1.64 7.60 -13.19
C ALA A 102 0.53 6.65 -12.73
N TYR A 103 -0.65 7.18 -12.38
CA TYR A 103 -1.83 6.40 -12.02
C TYR A 103 -2.25 5.43 -13.14
N SER A 104 -2.41 5.94 -14.35
CA SER A 104 -2.90 5.17 -15.49
C SER A 104 -1.92 4.03 -15.85
N THR A 105 -0.62 4.34 -15.92
CA THR A 105 0.40 3.34 -16.26
C THR A 105 0.57 2.29 -15.15
N ALA A 106 0.50 2.67 -13.87
CA ALA A 106 0.54 1.75 -12.74
C ALA A 106 -0.70 0.83 -12.73
N SER A 107 -1.88 1.39 -12.93
CA SER A 107 -3.14 0.63 -13.00
C SER A 107 -3.14 -0.35 -14.18
N TYR A 108 -2.69 0.08 -15.34
CA TYR A 108 -2.57 -0.77 -16.52
C TYR A 108 -1.54 -1.89 -16.32
N ALA A 109 -0.38 -1.57 -15.71
CA ALA A 109 0.63 -2.56 -15.36
C ALA A 109 0.10 -3.58 -14.36
N LEU A 110 -0.60 -3.13 -13.32
CA LEU A 110 -1.25 -3.98 -12.31
C LEU A 110 -2.28 -4.92 -12.96
N TRP A 111 -3.16 -4.38 -13.80
CA TRP A 111 -4.17 -5.16 -14.51
C TRP A 111 -3.55 -6.26 -15.40
N ASN A 112 -2.56 -5.88 -16.19
CA ASN A 112 -1.85 -6.84 -17.05
C ASN A 112 -1.16 -7.95 -16.26
N GLU A 113 -0.59 -7.61 -15.11
CA GLU A 113 0.07 -8.59 -14.23
C GLU A 113 -0.96 -9.53 -13.59
N LEU A 114 -2.10 -9.01 -13.13
CA LEU A 114 -3.18 -9.79 -12.54
C LEU A 114 -3.75 -10.81 -13.52
N GLN A 115 -3.92 -10.45 -14.79
CA GLN A 115 -4.39 -11.37 -15.83
C GLN A 115 -3.45 -12.56 -16.03
N GLN A 116 -2.14 -12.39 -15.79
CA GLN A 116 -1.15 -13.46 -15.95
C GLN A 116 -1.02 -14.35 -14.71
N VAL A 117 -1.55 -13.88 -13.56
CA VAL A 117 -1.52 -14.64 -12.32
C VAL A 117 -2.77 -15.50 -12.21
N ASN A 118 -2.57 -16.81 -12.38
CA ASN A 118 -3.63 -17.77 -12.12
C ASN A 118 -3.72 -18.06 -10.61
N ALA A 119 -4.89 -17.80 -10.01
CA ALA A 119 -5.14 -18.00 -8.57
C ALA A 119 -4.86 -19.44 -8.12
N SER A 120 -5.12 -20.45 -8.98
CA SER A 120 -4.80 -21.85 -8.71
C SER A 120 -3.30 -22.10 -8.63
N ARG A 121 -2.52 -21.44 -9.49
CA ARG A 121 -1.05 -21.51 -9.45
C ARG A 121 -0.50 -20.77 -8.24
N CYS A 122 -1.13 -19.66 -7.83
CA CYS A 122 -0.77 -18.93 -6.63
C CYS A 122 -0.93 -19.82 -5.40
N LYS A 123 -2.09 -20.46 -5.20
CA LYS A 123 -2.30 -21.39 -4.09
C LYS A 123 -1.27 -22.53 -4.10
N LYS A 124 -1.05 -23.17 -5.25
CA LYS A 124 -0.03 -24.23 -5.38
C LYS A 124 1.37 -23.76 -5.01
N PHE A 125 1.71 -22.51 -5.32
CA PHE A 125 3.00 -21.93 -4.96
C PHE A 125 3.20 -21.88 -3.43
N PHE A 126 2.17 -21.54 -2.67
CA PHE A 126 2.23 -21.43 -1.20
C PHE A 126 1.93 -22.74 -0.46
N THR A 127 1.30 -23.72 -1.11
CA THR A 127 0.88 -24.99 -0.46
C THR A 127 1.63 -26.22 -0.95
N ALA A 128 2.46 -26.11 -1.99
CA ALA A 128 3.20 -27.26 -2.54
C ALA A 128 4.22 -27.78 -1.51
N LYS A 129 4.13 -29.10 -1.21
CA LYS A 129 5.15 -29.80 -0.43
C LYS A 129 6.49 -29.66 -1.15
N GLY A 130 7.42 -28.90 -0.58
CA GLY A 130 8.77 -28.95 -1.09
C GLY A 130 9.62 -27.69 -1.06
N ARG A 131 9.13 -26.47 -1.22
CA ARG A 131 9.98 -25.26 -1.14
C ARG A 131 9.31 -24.05 -0.50
N TRP A 132 8.00 -23.95 -0.60
CA TRP A 132 7.22 -22.79 -0.23
C TRP A 132 5.89 -23.24 0.37
N SER A 133 5.90 -23.79 1.58
CA SER A 133 4.64 -24.05 2.29
C SER A 133 4.51 -22.99 3.37
N ALA A 134 3.63 -22.02 3.17
CA ALA A 134 3.19 -21.18 4.27
C ALA A 134 2.57 -22.11 5.33
N SER A 135 3.13 -22.14 6.52
CA SER A 135 2.56 -22.93 7.61
C SER A 135 1.12 -22.47 7.87
N LYS A 136 0.25 -23.35 8.36
CA LYS A 136 -1.11 -22.96 8.75
C LYS A 136 -1.11 -21.82 9.76
N LEU A 137 -0.05 -21.75 10.60
CA LEU A 137 0.14 -20.65 11.54
C LEU A 137 0.39 -19.32 10.81
N LEU A 138 1.28 -19.32 9.81
CA LEU A 138 1.56 -18.10 9.03
C LEU A 138 0.32 -17.65 8.23
N GLN A 139 -0.46 -18.58 7.66
CA GLN A 139 -1.72 -18.24 6.99
C GLN A 139 -2.70 -17.57 7.95
N LYS A 140 -2.83 -18.10 9.18
CA LYS A 140 -3.69 -17.50 10.22
C LYS A 140 -3.15 -16.13 10.67
N ALA A 141 -1.83 -15.99 10.82
CA ALA A 141 -1.19 -14.72 11.21
C ALA A 141 -1.41 -13.63 10.15
N VAL A 142 -1.24 -13.97 8.87
CA VAL A 142 -1.50 -13.04 7.76
C VAL A 142 -2.98 -12.67 7.70
N ALA A 143 -3.89 -13.64 7.80
CA ALA A 143 -5.33 -13.35 7.79
C ALA A 143 -5.75 -12.49 9.01
N ALA A 144 -5.18 -12.76 10.19
CA ALA A 144 -5.44 -11.95 11.39
C ALA A 144 -4.93 -10.51 11.22
N TYR A 145 -3.74 -10.33 10.65
CA TYR A 145 -3.19 -9.01 10.35
C TYR A 145 -4.09 -8.24 9.37
N GLU A 146 -4.53 -8.87 8.27
CA GLU A 146 -5.43 -8.25 7.30
C GLU A 146 -6.78 -7.88 7.91
N LEU A 147 -7.37 -8.76 8.74
CA LEU A 147 -8.60 -8.47 9.46
C LEU A 147 -8.43 -7.29 10.42
N LEU A 148 -7.35 -7.29 11.18
CA LEU A 148 -7.05 -6.23 12.16
C LEU A 148 -6.87 -4.87 11.47
N VAL A 149 -6.08 -4.83 10.41
CA VAL A 149 -5.87 -3.62 9.60
C VAL A 149 -7.19 -3.13 9.02
N SER A 150 -7.98 -4.04 8.43
CA SER A 150 -9.25 -3.71 7.81
C SER A 150 -10.26 -3.14 8.82
N ILE A 151 -10.40 -3.81 9.97
CA ILE A 151 -11.30 -3.36 11.05
C ILE A 151 -10.82 -2.02 11.62
N ALA A 152 -9.52 -1.87 11.89
CA ALA A 152 -8.98 -0.62 12.41
C ALA A 152 -9.21 0.55 11.45
N THR A 153 -8.88 0.38 10.16
CA THR A 153 -9.12 1.41 9.13
C THR A 153 -10.61 1.73 9.00
N GLY A 154 -11.46 0.69 8.91
CA GLY A 154 -12.90 0.87 8.80
C GLY A 154 -13.50 1.60 10.01
N MET A 155 -13.09 1.24 11.23
CA MET A 155 -13.56 1.88 12.47
C MET A 155 -13.09 3.34 12.56
N THR A 156 -11.87 3.64 12.12
CA THR A 156 -11.35 5.01 12.10
C THR A 156 -12.24 5.89 11.22
N TRP A 157 -12.46 5.49 9.97
CA TRP A 157 -13.27 6.26 9.03
C TRP A 157 -14.75 6.33 9.43
N LEU A 158 -15.35 5.22 9.89
CA LEU A 158 -16.75 5.21 10.34
C LEU A 158 -16.97 6.09 11.59
N LYS A 159 -16.00 6.09 12.53
CA LYS A 159 -16.08 6.98 13.70
C LYS A 159 -16.10 8.45 13.26
N GLU A 160 -15.28 8.78 12.28
CA GLU A 160 -15.19 10.14 11.74
C GLU A 160 -16.50 10.57 11.09
N GLU A 161 -17.05 9.73 10.20
CA GLU A 161 -18.33 9.95 9.54
C GLU A 161 -19.50 10.11 10.55
N ILE A 162 -19.55 9.24 11.56
CA ILE A 162 -20.58 9.31 12.62
C ILE A 162 -20.45 10.61 13.42
N THR A 163 -19.22 11.07 13.69
CA THR A 163 -18.96 12.32 14.40
C THR A 163 -19.45 13.51 13.60
N MET A 164 -19.16 13.54 12.31
CA MET A 164 -19.64 14.58 11.38
C MET A 164 -21.18 14.58 11.28
N LEU A 165 -21.80 13.42 11.10
CA LEU A 165 -23.27 13.31 11.01
C LEU A 165 -23.99 13.74 12.28
N ARG A 166 -23.34 13.69 13.45
CA ARG A 166 -23.89 14.16 14.72
C ARG A 166 -23.70 15.65 14.96
N GLY A 167 -23.10 16.39 14.02
CA GLY A 167 -22.80 17.81 14.18
C GLY A 167 -21.81 18.11 15.31
N LEU A 168 -21.00 17.14 15.71
CA LEU A 168 -19.95 17.30 16.71
C LEU A 168 -18.71 17.89 16.02
N ASP A 169 -18.87 19.12 15.52
CA ASP A 169 -17.81 19.86 14.87
C ASP A 169 -16.74 20.25 15.87
N GLY A 170 -15.52 19.90 15.63
CA GLY A 170 -14.37 20.30 16.44
C GLY A 170 -13.13 19.45 16.26
N SER A 171 -13.18 18.44 15.43
CA SER A 171 -12.00 17.63 15.16
C SER A 171 -11.07 18.33 14.14
N PHE A 172 -9.76 18.17 14.32
CA PHE A 172 -8.72 18.49 13.34
C PHE A 172 -9.07 18.08 11.91
N LEU A 173 -9.91 17.05 11.76
CA LEU A 173 -10.39 16.49 10.51
C LEU A 173 -11.52 17.31 9.87
N SER A 174 -12.28 18.09 10.64
CA SER A 174 -13.29 19.01 10.06
C SER A 174 -12.64 20.13 9.24
N GLN A 175 -11.44 20.55 9.59
CA GLN A 175 -10.64 21.48 8.78
C GLN A 175 -9.99 20.80 7.57
N GLN A 176 -9.78 19.48 7.61
CA GLN A 176 -9.29 18.66 6.50
C GLN A 176 -10.40 17.88 5.79
N SER A 177 -11.65 17.99 6.21
CA SER A 177 -12.78 17.14 5.80
C SER A 177 -12.96 17.04 4.27
N THR A 178 -12.76 18.11 3.55
CA THR A 178 -12.87 18.10 2.08
C THR A 178 -11.72 17.38 1.39
N THR A 179 -10.53 17.30 2.01
CA THR A 179 -9.36 16.63 1.46
C THR A 179 -9.30 15.15 1.83
N ALA A 180 -9.93 14.74 2.93
CA ALA A 180 -9.93 13.33 3.36
C ALA A 180 -10.98 12.47 2.64
N LEU A 181 -12.05 13.07 2.11
CA LEU A 181 -13.17 12.34 1.47
C LEU A 181 -12.75 11.32 0.41
N PRO A 182 -11.83 11.60 -0.52
CA PRO A 182 -11.40 10.58 -1.48
C PRO A 182 -10.73 9.37 -0.81
N VAL A 183 -9.91 9.57 0.23
CA VAL A 183 -9.28 8.46 0.97
C VAL A 183 -10.34 7.62 1.64
N GLN A 184 -11.28 8.25 2.36
CA GLN A 184 -12.39 7.56 3.03
C GLN A 184 -13.22 6.74 2.04
N ALA A 185 -13.57 7.33 0.89
CA ALA A 185 -14.35 6.66 -0.14
C ALA A 185 -13.62 5.44 -0.71
N PHE A 186 -12.32 5.55 -1.01
CA PHE A 186 -11.54 4.42 -1.52
C PHE A 186 -11.26 3.38 -0.45
N ASP A 187 -10.96 3.78 0.77
CA ASP A 187 -10.69 2.84 1.86
C ASP A 187 -11.95 2.08 2.25
N LEU A 188 -13.06 2.76 2.51
CA LEU A 188 -14.32 2.12 2.91
C LEU A 188 -14.98 1.36 1.75
N GLY A 189 -14.87 1.89 0.52
CA GLY A 189 -15.53 1.31 -0.65
C GLY A 189 -14.76 0.17 -1.31
N ILE A 190 -13.43 0.14 -1.21
CA ILE A 190 -12.59 -0.81 -1.95
C ILE A 190 -11.62 -1.54 -1.00
N ILE A 191 -10.76 -0.80 -0.30
CA ILE A 191 -9.63 -1.40 0.43
C ILE A 191 -10.12 -2.28 1.58
N VAL A 192 -10.96 -1.74 2.47
CA VAL A 192 -11.50 -2.46 3.64
C VAL A 192 -12.30 -3.71 3.21
N PRO A 193 -13.30 -3.63 2.29
CA PRO A 193 -14.03 -4.81 1.86
C PRO A 193 -13.14 -5.88 1.22
N LEU A 194 -12.16 -5.46 0.43
CA LEU A 194 -11.27 -6.38 -0.28
C LEU A 194 -10.32 -7.10 0.67
N HIS A 195 -9.78 -6.41 1.70
CA HIS A 195 -9.00 -7.01 2.78
C HIS A 195 -9.83 -8.02 3.57
N LEU A 196 -11.05 -7.66 4.01
CA LEU A 196 -11.96 -8.56 4.72
C LEU A 196 -12.26 -9.81 3.90
N PHE A 197 -12.61 -9.63 2.63
CA PHE A 197 -12.87 -10.74 1.72
C PHE A 197 -11.62 -11.61 1.56
N GLY A 198 -10.45 -11.03 1.32
CA GLY A 198 -9.18 -11.72 1.17
C GLY A 198 -8.82 -12.57 2.37
N ALA A 199 -8.90 -11.98 3.58
CA ALA A 199 -8.62 -12.66 4.83
C ALA A 199 -9.56 -13.85 5.08
N VAL A 200 -10.87 -13.68 4.87
CA VAL A 200 -11.86 -14.77 4.99
C VAL A 200 -11.59 -15.88 3.98
N GLN A 201 -11.28 -15.55 2.72
CA GLN A 201 -10.96 -16.56 1.71
C GLN A 201 -9.62 -17.27 2.00
N LEU A 202 -8.65 -16.56 2.59
CA LEU A 202 -7.38 -17.16 3.02
C LEU A 202 -7.61 -18.16 4.18
N LEU A 203 -8.40 -17.79 5.20
CA LEU A 203 -8.78 -18.70 6.29
C LEU A 203 -9.51 -19.94 5.79
N ARG A 204 -10.36 -19.79 4.76
CA ARG A 204 -11.03 -20.91 4.10
C ARG A 204 -10.12 -21.72 3.18
N GLY A 205 -8.86 -21.36 3.03
CA GLY A 205 -7.89 -22.01 2.15
C GLY A 205 -8.22 -21.90 0.65
N LYS A 206 -9.02 -20.89 0.25
CA LYS A 206 -9.42 -20.67 -1.14
C LYS A 206 -8.27 -20.05 -1.94
N GLN A 207 -8.23 -20.37 -3.24
CA GLN A 207 -7.16 -19.90 -4.14
C GLN A 207 -7.09 -18.38 -4.25
N VAL A 208 -8.24 -17.72 -4.30
CA VAL A 208 -8.34 -16.27 -4.39
C VAL A 208 -7.82 -15.60 -3.12
N GLY A 209 -7.98 -16.22 -1.94
CA GLY A 209 -7.44 -15.72 -0.67
C GLY A 209 -5.91 -15.62 -0.68
N PHE A 210 -5.22 -16.63 -1.22
CA PHE A 210 -3.75 -16.58 -1.37
C PHE A 210 -3.28 -15.47 -2.30
N LEU A 211 -4.01 -15.23 -3.39
CA LEU A 211 -3.69 -14.16 -4.32
C LEU A 211 -3.89 -12.78 -3.68
N ILE A 212 -5.06 -12.56 -3.11
CA ILE A 212 -5.40 -11.28 -2.47
C ILE A 212 -4.42 -11.00 -1.33
N ALA A 213 -4.21 -11.95 -0.42
CA ALA A 213 -3.26 -11.82 0.69
C ALA A 213 -1.84 -11.46 0.21
N SER A 214 -1.38 -12.06 -0.89
CA SER A 214 -0.06 -11.74 -1.44
C SER A 214 0.03 -10.31 -1.97
N VAL A 215 -1.01 -9.82 -2.64
CA VAL A 215 -1.07 -8.44 -3.15
C VAL A 215 -1.15 -7.46 -1.98
N PHE A 216 -2.01 -7.75 -0.99
CA PHE A 216 -2.19 -6.85 0.15
C PHE A 216 -0.99 -6.81 1.10
N LEU A 217 -0.29 -7.92 1.32
CA LEU A 217 0.97 -7.88 2.07
C LEU A 217 2.00 -6.98 1.39
N GLY A 218 2.13 -7.08 0.06
CA GLY A 218 2.99 -6.18 -0.71
C GLY A 218 2.54 -4.71 -0.63
N LEU A 219 1.24 -4.46 -0.78
CA LEU A 219 0.64 -3.12 -0.63
C LEU A 219 0.82 -2.59 0.80
N SER A 220 0.45 -3.36 1.81
CA SER A 220 0.53 -2.95 3.22
C SER A 220 1.95 -2.66 3.66
N SER A 221 2.93 -3.47 3.22
CA SER A 221 4.35 -3.25 3.56
C SER A 221 4.91 -1.94 2.96
N THR A 222 4.35 -1.45 1.87
CA THR A 222 4.72 -0.16 1.28
C THR A 222 3.89 0.98 1.84
N LEU A 223 2.58 0.79 1.94
CA LEU A 223 1.63 1.82 2.39
C LEU A 223 1.87 2.19 3.87
N PHE A 224 2.03 1.22 4.77
CA PHE A 224 2.27 1.54 6.18
C PHE A 224 3.65 2.17 6.43
N VAL A 225 4.65 1.87 5.61
CA VAL A 225 5.92 2.61 5.63
C VAL A 225 5.68 4.07 5.24
N ALA A 226 4.86 4.32 4.22
CA ALA A 226 4.51 5.69 3.81
C ALA A 226 3.72 6.41 4.91
N ILE A 227 2.67 5.79 5.46
CA ILE A 227 1.83 6.39 6.53
C ILE A 227 2.67 6.66 7.79
N ALA A 228 3.56 5.74 8.19
CA ALA A 228 4.47 5.96 9.32
C ALA A 228 5.43 7.14 9.06
N SER A 229 5.94 7.26 7.82
CA SER A 229 6.80 8.38 7.41
C SER A 229 6.03 9.70 7.39
N MET A 230 4.77 9.69 6.98
CA MET A 230 3.87 10.87 7.02
C MET A 230 3.67 11.34 8.46
N ALA A 231 3.30 10.44 9.37
CA ALA A 231 3.11 10.76 10.80
C ALA A 231 4.41 11.28 11.44
N PHE A 232 5.53 10.66 11.12
CA PHE A 232 6.85 11.10 11.60
C PHE A 232 7.20 12.50 11.09
N LEU A 233 7.01 12.79 9.81
CA LEU A 233 7.35 14.10 9.25
C LEU A 233 6.40 15.20 9.74
N MET A 234 5.09 14.89 9.90
CA MET A 234 4.14 15.80 10.51
C MET A 234 4.58 16.18 11.92
N HIS A 235 4.95 15.17 12.75
CA HIS A 235 5.45 15.40 14.09
C HIS A 235 6.74 16.25 14.10
N ARG A 236 7.70 15.93 13.21
CA ARG A 236 8.96 16.69 13.07
C ARG A 236 8.74 18.14 12.65
N ARG A 237 7.70 18.43 11.90
CA ARG A 237 7.34 19.78 11.44
C ARG A 237 6.38 20.51 12.40
N GLY A 238 5.93 19.86 13.48
CA GLY A 238 5.01 20.42 14.46
C GLY A 238 3.61 20.74 13.88
N VAL A 239 3.18 19.94 12.90
CA VAL A 239 1.88 20.11 12.20
C VAL A 239 0.92 18.94 12.45
N ASP A 240 1.26 18.03 13.37
CA ASP A 240 0.39 16.97 13.85
C ASP A 240 -0.58 17.47 14.93
N PRO A 241 -1.71 16.78 15.16
CA PRO A 241 -2.58 17.07 16.27
C PRO A 241 -1.83 16.93 17.61
N PRO A 242 -2.08 17.80 18.60
CA PRO A 242 -1.35 17.81 19.88
C PRO A 242 -1.39 16.49 20.65
N GLU A 243 -2.45 15.71 20.48
CA GLU A 243 -2.65 14.40 21.16
C GLU A 243 -2.32 13.20 20.25
N ASP A 244 -1.90 13.44 19.02
CA ASP A 244 -1.62 12.36 18.08
C ASP A 244 -0.29 11.67 18.41
N LYS A 245 -0.37 10.37 18.68
CA LYS A 245 0.77 9.48 18.88
C LYS A 245 0.99 8.52 17.70
N ALA A 246 0.40 8.80 16.56
CA ALA A 246 0.48 7.95 15.36
C ALA A 246 1.94 7.71 14.94
N TYR A 247 2.81 8.70 15.11
CA TYR A 247 4.25 8.58 14.84
C TYR A 247 4.98 7.52 15.69
N LEU A 248 4.38 7.07 16.80
CA LEU A 248 4.91 5.97 17.62
C LEU A 248 4.29 4.62 17.24
N VAL A 249 3.00 4.59 16.94
CA VAL A 249 2.24 3.34 16.72
C VAL A 249 2.39 2.84 15.28
N LEU A 250 2.30 3.73 14.31
CA LEU A 250 2.33 3.35 12.89
C LEU A 250 3.64 2.67 12.45
N PRO A 251 4.84 3.03 12.94
CA PRO A 251 6.05 2.29 12.65
C PRO A 251 6.01 0.84 13.14
N CYS A 252 5.34 0.56 14.26
CA CYS A 252 5.17 -0.81 14.76
C CYS A 252 4.30 -1.62 13.82
N ILE A 253 3.17 -1.07 13.36
CA ILE A 253 2.27 -1.71 12.40
C ILE A 253 3.00 -1.95 11.08
N ALA A 254 3.73 -0.96 10.58
CA ALA A 254 4.55 -1.08 9.37
C ALA A 254 5.58 -2.22 9.51
N SER A 255 6.29 -2.29 10.64
CA SER A 255 7.29 -3.32 10.90
C SER A 255 6.69 -4.72 10.91
N VAL A 256 5.52 -4.90 11.53
CA VAL A 256 4.79 -6.18 11.51
C VAL A 256 4.38 -6.54 10.08
N GLY A 257 3.85 -5.60 9.30
CA GLY A 257 3.48 -5.82 7.90
C GLY A 257 4.66 -6.24 7.04
N VAL A 258 5.80 -5.54 7.16
CA VAL A 258 7.05 -5.89 6.45
C VAL A 258 7.54 -7.27 6.87
N LEU A 259 7.57 -7.57 8.17
CA LEU A 259 7.99 -8.87 8.69
C LEU A 259 7.11 -10.01 8.16
N LEU A 260 5.79 -9.85 8.21
CA LEU A 260 4.86 -10.83 7.66
C LEU A 260 5.05 -11.02 6.15
N THR A 261 5.30 -9.94 5.42
CA THR A 261 5.60 -9.99 3.98
C THR A 261 6.87 -10.78 3.72
N VAL A 262 7.94 -10.52 4.48
CA VAL A 262 9.20 -11.28 4.37
C VAL A 262 8.98 -12.74 4.72
N CYS A 263 8.28 -13.05 5.81
CA CYS A 263 7.96 -14.42 6.21
C CYS A 263 7.10 -15.14 5.16
N TRP A 264 6.09 -14.45 4.61
CA TRP A 264 5.19 -14.98 3.60
C TRP A 264 5.92 -15.38 2.32
N PHE A 265 6.81 -14.52 1.87
CA PHE A 265 7.56 -14.74 0.63
C PHE A 265 8.85 -15.56 0.81
N ASN A 266 9.41 -15.66 2.01
CA ASN A 266 10.61 -16.46 2.32
C ASN A 266 10.31 -17.77 3.06
N GLY A 267 9.06 -18.07 3.37
CA GLY A 267 8.63 -19.23 4.16
C GLY A 267 9.13 -20.55 3.58
N ARG A 268 10.35 -20.92 3.95
CA ARG A 268 10.93 -22.26 3.69
C ARG A 268 10.45 -23.17 4.82
N THR A 269 9.44 -24.00 4.58
CA THR A 269 9.34 -25.19 5.43
C THR A 269 10.58 -26.04 5.15
N ARG A 270 11.46 -26.15 6.15
CA ARG A 270 12.43 -27.25 6.20
C ARG A 270 11.63 -28.53 6.07
N SER A 271 11.68 -29.16 4.89
CA SER A 271 11.35 -30.58 4.79
C SER A 271 12.24 -31.27 5.82
N LYS A 272 11.64 -31.83 6.88
CA LYS A 272 12.29 -32.87 7.65
C LYS A 272 12.62 -33.92 6.60
N LYS A 273 13.90 -34.06 6.25
CA LYS A 273 14.40 -35.27 5.62
C LYS A 273 13.98 -36.37 6.57
N GLU A 274 13.09 -37.22 6.11
CA GLU A 274 12.85 -38.51 6.73
C GLU A 274 14.21 -39.22 6.78
N VAL A 275 14.65 -39.45 8.00
CA VAL A 275 15.72 -40.42 8.30
C VAL A 275 15.10 -41.80 8.17
#